data_1e53f2cf972a868976886dd34c596855
#
_entry.id   1e53f2cf972a868976886dd34c596855
#
_cell.length_a   1.000
_cell.length_b   1.000
_cell.length_c   1.000
_cell.angle_alpha   90.00
_cell.angle_beta   90.00
_cell.angle_gamma   90.00
#
_symmetry.space_group_name_H-M   'P 1'
#
loop_
_entity.id
_entity.type
_entity.pdbx_description
1 polymer ?
#
loop_
_entity_poly.entity_id
_entity_poly.type
_entity_poly.pdbx_seq_one_letter_code
_entity_poly.pdbx_strand_id
1 'polypeptide(L)'
;MCIRDRYYLDLSEQNDITDLGTYINPFSSWPPYIKNLSGSRDYDSENTAIFGTFDYLLSETLTLSFGMRWEDWEAHYNDTFGEQFNPSDQMIGSKLSLVSEWSDDVNIYASMGRGYKAGGFNLGTGFSNDQYADTLIYDPEYLWNYELGINKQFGASNTNLDAVIFYSDRKDQQVMASTQVDANDPNTFTFLTQNAASGKNYGLELSIKSNPTDSLRLFASIGLLKTEVNYLDAANEQNGRAQAHAPERSFAIGMRWFPAESIYLGMDMNGKSDFYYSDSHDNKSSSYTLANLVIGYEKDQWNYEFWVRNLFDEYYSLRGFYFGNVPPSFPRTLFERQGDLRHMGILVRYQF
;
A
#
# COMPACT_ATOMS: atom_id res chain seq x y z
N MET A 1 -27.48 7.87 14.70
CA MET A 1 -27.86 6.78 13.76
C MET A 1 -27.09 5.52 14.16
N CYS A 2 -27.70 4.36 14.20
CA CYS A 2 -27.00 3.11 14.54
C CYS A 2 -27.02 2.21 13.30
N ILE A 3 -25.85 1.94 12.76
CA ILE A 3 -25.66 1.01 11.64
C ILE A 3 -25.01 -0.24 12.21
N ARG A 4 -25.63 -1.39 12.01
CA ARG A 4 -25.07 -2.70 12.39
C ARG A 4 -25.29 -3.69 11.28
N ASP A 5 -24.29 -4.49 11.02
CA ASP A 5 -24.33 -5.52 10.01
C ASP A 5 -23.44 -6.71 10.43
N ARG A 6 -23.58 -7.79 9.67
CA ARG A 6 -22.78 -8.98 9.80
C ARG A 6 -22.13 -9.29 8.46
N TYR A 7 -20.94 -9.83 8.50
CA TYR A 7 -20.21 -10.32 7.35
C TYR A 7 -19.93 -11.80 7.57
N TYR A 8 -20.10 -12.58 6.52
CA TYR A 8 -19.71 -13.99 6.47
C TYR A 8 -19.06 -14.24 5.11
N LEU A 9 -17.90 -14.83 5.12
CA LEU A 9 -17.20 -15.32 3.93
C LEU A 9 -16.83 -16.77 4.18
N ASP A 10 -17.15 -17.63 3.23
CA ASP A 10 -16.71 -19.00 3.14
C ASP A 10 -16.04 -19.15 1.77
N LEU A 11 -14.75 -19.43 1.77
CA LEU A 11 -13.91 -19.56 0.59
C LEU A 11 -13.31 -20.96 0.58
N SER A 12 -13.52 -21.69 -0.50
CA SER A 12 -12.84 -22.97 -0.75
C SER A 12 -12.13 -22.90 -2.08
N GLU A 13 -10.86 -23.24 -2.10
CA GLU A 13 -10.01 -23.22 -3.28
C GLU A 13 -9.23 -24.53 -3.38
N GLN A 14 -9.29 -25.16 -4.54
CA GLN A 14 -8.49 -26.33 -4.87
C GLN A 14 -7.62 -26.03 -6.08
N ASN A 15 -6.33 -26.30 -5.94
CA ASN A 15 -5.34 -26.10 -7.00
C ASN A 15 -4.57 -27.38 -7.29
N ASP A 16 -4.64 -27.85 -8.53
CA ASP A 16 -3.79 -28.93 -9.01
C ASP A 16 -2.47 -28.35 -9.57
N ILE A 17 -1.36 -28.87 -9.09
CA ILE A 17 -0.04 -28.44 -9.50
C ILE A 17 0.63 -29.56 -10.29
N THR A 18 1.09 -29.23 -11.49
CA THR A 18 1.92 -30.10 -12.29
C THR A 18 3.13 -29.32 -12.77
N ASP A 19 4.31 -29.68 -12.28
CA ASP A 19 5.58 -29.06 -12.67
C ASP A 19 6.46 -30.13 -13.32
N LEU A 20 6.52 -30.07 -14.65
CA LEU A 20 7.25 -31.03 -15.49
C LEU A 20 8.39 -30.28 -16.18
N GLY A 21 9.59 -30.78 -16.03
CA GLY A 21 10.73 -30.18 -16.72
C GLY A 21 12.04 -30.95 -16.56
N THR A 22 12.93 -30.73 -17.50
CA THR A 22 14.33 -31.10 -17.36
C THR A 22 15.11 -29.83 -17.04
N TYR A 23 15.63 -29.73 -15.83
CA TYR A 23 16.50 -28.62 -15.44
C TYR A 23 17.94 -28.98 -15.79
N ILE A 24 18.53 -28.14 -16.63
CA ILE A 24 19.95 -28.21 -16.99
C ILE A 24 20.58 -26.93 -16.48
N ASN A 25 21.45 -27.05 -15.47
CA ASN A 25 22.24 -25.88 -15.05
C ASN A 25 23.41 -25.71 -16.02
N PRO A 26 23.40 -24.70 -16.91
CA PRO A 26 24.42 -24.52 -17.93
C PRO A 26 25.79 -24.13 -17.36
N PHE A 27 25.90 -23.80 -16.08
CA PHE A 27 27.09 -23.29 -15.41
C PHE A 27 27.65 -24.26 -14.35
N SER A 28 27.03 -25.45 -14.19
CA SER A 28 27.48 -26.43 -13.21
C SER A 28 27.78 -27.79 -13.86
N SER A 29 28.66 -28.55 -13.23
CA SER A 29 28.91 -29.95 -13.58
C SER A 29 27.86 -30.92 -13.05
N TRP A 30 26.75 -30.41 -12.52
CA TRP A 30 25.65 -31.20 -11.99
C TRP A 30 24.88 -31.87 -13.15
N PRO A 31 24.53 -33.12 -13.01
CA PRO A 31 23.75 -33.79 -14.05
C PRO A 31 22.38 -33.14 -14.17
N PRO A 32 21.78 -33.11 -15.37
CA PRO A 32 20.39 -32.69 -15.53
C PRO A 32 19.49 -33.49 -14.62
N TYR A 33 18.58 -32.82 -13.92
CA TYR A 33 17.54 -33.52 -13.18
C TYR A 33 16.16 -33.29 -13.83
N ILE A 34 15.35 -34.33 -13.82
CA ILE A 34 13.99 -34.27 -14.33
C ILE A 34 13.10 -33.90 -13.13
N LYS A 35 12.47 -32.75 -13.19
CA LYS A 35 11.42 -32.37 -12.25
C LYS A 35 10.10 -32.94 -12.75
N ASN A 36 9.52 -33.81 -11.96
CA ASN A 36 8.19 -34.34 -12.19
C ASN A 36 7.45 -34.27 -10.84
N LEU A 37 6.88 -33.12 -10.59
CA LEU A 37 6.11 -32.84 -9.38
C LEU A 37 4.65 -32.69 -9.76
N SER A 38 3.80 -33.53 -9.17
CA SER A 38 2.35 -33.42 -9.32
C SER A 38 1.73 -33.52 -7.94
N GLY A 39 0.78 -32.66 -7.67
CA GLY A 39 0.08 -32.65 -6.39
C GLY A 39 -1.10 -31.71 -6.40
N SER A 40 -1.86 -31.73 -5.32
CA SER A 40 -2.98 -30.82 -5.08
C SER A 40 -2.76 -30.01 -3.80
N ARG A 41 -3.39 -28.85 -3.75
CA ARG A 41 -3.50 -27.99 -2.59
C ARG A 41 -4.96 -27.65 -2.38
N ASP A 42 -5.41 -27.83 -1.16
CA ASP A 42 -6.74 -27.48 -0.71
C ASP A 42 -6.64 -26.37 0.32
N TYR A 43 -7.39 -25.31 0.12
CA TYR A 43 -7.46 -24.16 1.03
C TYR A 43 -8.90 -23.80 1.29
N ASP A 44 -9.30 -23.83 2.55
CA ASP A 44 -10.61 -23.39 3.02
C ASP A 44 -10.40 -22.25 4.03
N SER A 45 -11.24 -21.24 3.97
CA SER A 45 -11.21 -20.13 4.93
C SER A 45 -12.61 -19.67 5.26
N GLU A 46 -12.90 -19.62 6.55
CA GLU A 46 -14.13 -19.04 7.08
C GLU A 46 -13.84 -17.73 7.82
N ASN A 47 -14.70 -16.76 7.60
CA ASN A 47 -14.59 -15.46 8.25
C ASN A 47 -15.98 -14.98 8.67
N THR A 48 -16.17 -14.78 9.95
CA THR A 48 -17.39 -14.24 10.53
C THR A 48 -17.12 -12.95 11.26
N ALA A 49 -17.84 -11.88 10.93
CA ALA A 49 -17.71 -10.62 11.63
C ALA A 49 -19.04 -9.99 12.00
N ILE A 50 -19.05 -9.32 13.14
CA ILE A 50 -20.15 -8.48 13.61
C ILE A 50 -19.60 -7.07 13.82
N PHE A 51 -20.26 -6.08 13.24
CA PHE A 51 -19.84 -4.70 13.37
C PHE A 51 -21.00 -3.73 13.46
N GLY A 52 -20.73 -2.55 13.99
CA GLY A 52 -21.71 -1.49 14.07
C GLY A 52 -21.07 -0.14 14.37
N THR A 53 -21.80 0.91 14.04
CA THR A 53 -21.46 2.29 14.38
C THR A 53 -22.63 2.94 15.09
N PHE A 54 -22.31 3.68 16.14
CA PHE A 54 -23.26 4.45 16.93
C PHE A 54 -22.84 5.91 16.95
N ASP A 55 -23.71 6.79 16.47
CA ASP A 55 -23.52 8.24 16.49
C ASP A 55 -24.43 8.87 17.53
N TYR A 56 -23.84 9.69 18.40
CA TYR A 56 -24.54 10.39 19.47
C TYR A 56 -24.29 11.90 19.38
N LEU A 57 -25.36 12.65 19.25
CA LEU A 57 -25.31 14.12 19.26
C LEU A 57 -25.12 14.61 20.69
N LEU A 58 -23.93 15.12 21.00
CA LEU A 58 -23.63 15.75 22.29
C LEU A 58 -24.20 17.15 22.38
N SER A 59 -24.27 17.85 21.24
CA SER A 59 -24.96 19.13 21.07
C SER A 59 -25.44 19.28 19.63
N GLU A 60 -26.01 20.40 19.24
CA GLU A 60 -26.43 20.70 17.87
C GLU A 60 -25.23 20.68 16.87
N THR A 61 -24.03 20.95 17.38
CA THR A 61 -22.81 21.07 16.57
C THR A 61 -21.73 20.04 16.90
N LEU A 62 -21.98 19.12 17.85
CA LEU A 62 -20.96 18.18 18.31
C LEU A 62 -21.49 16.75 18.28
N THR A 63 -20.88 15.91 17.46
CA THR A 63 -21.23 14.49 17.29
C THR A 63 -20.09 13.59 17.78
N LEU A 64 -20.43 12.64 18.64
CA LEU A 64 -19.55 11.54 19.03
C LEU A 64 -19.97 10.30 18.25
N SER A 65 -18.99 9.68 17.56
CA SER A 65 -19.20 8.43 16.84
C SER A 65 -18.32 7.33 17.43
N PHE A 66 -18.92 6.18 17.68
CA PHE A 66 -18.22 4.97 18.12
C PHE A 66 -18.52 3.83 17.16
N GLY A 67 -17.48 3.22 16.62
CA GLY A 67 -17.55 2.04 15.77
C GLY A 67 -16.77 0.88 16.37
N MET A 68 -17.29 -0.32 16.22
CA MET A 68 -16.63 -1.55 16.65
C MET A 68 -16.88 -2.66 15.64
N ARG A 69 -15.85 -3.50 15.42
CA ARG A 69 -15.93 -4.75 14.67
C ARG A 69 -15.22 -5.84 15.45
N TRP A 70 -15.91 -6.95 15.66
CA TRP A 70 -15.32 -8.20 16.08
C TRP A 70 -15.30 -9.16 14.90
N GLU A 71 -14.22 -9.88 14.73
CA GLU A 71 -14.01 -10.80 13.62
C GLU A 71 -13.36 -12.07 14.13
N ASP A 72 -13.90 -13.19 13.71
CA ASP A 72 -13.40 -14.54 13.90
C ASP A 72 -13.03 -15.10 12.55
N TRP A 73 -11.77 -15.44 12.38
CA TRP A 73 -11.21 -15.95 11.14
C TRP A 73 -10.48 -17.24 11.40
N GLU A 74 -10.74 -18.23 10.56
CA GLU A 74 -10.02 -19.49 10.54
C GLU A 74 -9.71 -19.90 9.11
N ALA A 75 -8.61 -20.65 8.92
CA ALA A 75 -8.24 -21.21 7.65
C ALA A 75 -7.69 -22.62 7.83
N HIS A 76 -7.94 -23.44 6.83
CA HIS A 76 -7.42 -24.81 6.73
C HIS A 76 -6.67 -24.95 5.42
N TYR A 77 -5.44 -25.39 5.51
CA TYR A 77 -4.63 -25.70 4.34
C TYR A 77 -4.07 -27.11 4.45
N ASN A 78 -4.15 -27.84 3.36
CA ASN A 78 -3.55 -29.15 3.25
C ASN A 78 -3.04 -29.37 1.83
N ASP A 79 -1.87 -29.97 1.68
CA ASP A 79 -1.35 -30.33 0.38
C ASP A 79 -0.83 -31.77 0.33
N THR A 80 -0.62 -32.26 -0.89
CA THR A 80 -0.07 -33.60 -1.11
C THR A 80 1.45 -33.67 -0.87
N PHE A 81 2.10 -32.55 -0.51
CA PHE A 81 3.53 -32.49 -0.20
C PHE A 81 3.81 -32.62 1.30
N GLY A 82 2.75 -32.68 2.11
CA GLY A 82 2.81 -32.90 3.55
C GLY A 82 2.77 -31.62 4.40
N GLU A 83 2.46 -30.46 3.79
CA GLU A 83 2.20 -29.23 4.55
C GLU A 83 0.73 -29.18 4.98
N GLN A 84 0.49 -28.88 6.25
CA GLN A 84 -0.84 -28.68 6.82
C GLN A 84 -0.83 -27.55 7.83
N PHE A 85 -1.75 -26.59 7.70
CA PHE A 85 -1.90 -25.44 8.56
C PHE A 85 -3.36 -25.20 8.93
N ASN A 86 -3.60 -24.81 10.17
CA ASN A 86 -4.94 -24.51 10.68
C ASN A 86 -4.86 -23.24 11.57
N PRO A 87 -4.47 -22.07 11.02
CA PRO A 87 -4.44 -20.84 11.81
C PRO A 87 -5.86 -20.32 12.06
N SER A 88 -6.06 -19.71 13.21
CA SER A 88 -7.30 -19.01 13.56
C SER A 88 -6.98 -17.81 14.45
N ASP A 89 -7.73 -16.72 14.24
CA ASP A 89 -7.55 -15.45 14.96
C ASP A 89 -8.88 -14.80 15.29
N GLN A 90 -8.94 -14.22 16.49
CA GLN A 90 -10.02 -13.32 16.88
C GLN A 90 -9.52 -11.90 16.96
N MET A 91 -10.11 -11.02 16.17
CA MET A 91 -9.65 -9.65 16.02
C MET A 91 -10.72 -8.64 16.40
N ILE A 92 -10.28 -7.53 16.99
CA ILE A 92 -11.17 -6.42 17.32
C ILE A 92 -10.63 -5.15 16.70
N GLY A 93 -11.45 -4.56 15.81
CA GLY A 93 -11.27 -3.20 15.31
C GLY A 93 -12.20 -2.24 16.03
N SER A 94 -11.77 -1.00 16.23
CA SER A 94 -12.60 0.02 16.84
C SER A 94 -12.24 1.41 16.34
N LYS A 95 -13.21 2.33 16.36
CA LYS A 95 -13.00 3.75 16.07
C LYS A 95 -13.85 4.59 17.00
N LEU A 96 -13.23 5.60 17.57
CA LEU A 96 -13.90 6.67 18.29
C LEU A 96 -13.58 7.97 17.58
N SER A 97 -14.59 8.78 17.26
CA SER A 97 -14.37 10.09 16.66
C SER A 97 -15.33 11.13 17.24
N LEU A 98 -14.81 12.33 17.39
CA LEU A 98 -15.52 13.51 17.79
C LEU A 98 -15.47 14.51 16.64
N VAL A 99 -16.63 14.90 16.13
CA VAL A 99 -16.77 15.86 15.03
C VAL A 99 -17.50 17.08 15.52
N SER A 100 -16.93 18.25 15.31
CA SER A 100 -17.52 19.54 15.66
C SER A 100 -17.75 20.36 14.39
N GLU A 101 -19.00 20.72 14.14
CA GLU A 101 -19.39 21.78 13.20
C GLU A 101 -19.17 23.12 13.89
N TRP A 102 -17.90 23.62 13.86
CA TRP A 102 -17.49 24.86 14.54
C TRP A 102 -18.23 26.09 13.98
N SER A 103 -18.50 26.08 12.70
CA SER A 103 -19.35 27.04 11.98
C SER A 103 -19.85 26.38 10.70
N ASP A 104 -20.75 27.06 9.97
CA ASP A 104 -21.29 26.57 8.68
C ASP A 104 -20.18 26.19 7.67
N ASP A 105 -19.01 26.82 7.79
CA ASP A 105 -17.88 26.66 6.88
C ASP A 105 -16.71 25.87 7.48
N VAL A 106 -16.76 25.46 8.76
CA VAL A 106 -15.61 24.85 9.45
C VAL A 106 -16.05 23.61 10.23
N ASN A 107 -15.47 22.48 9.85
CA ASN A 107 -15.56 21.23 10.59
C ASN A 107 -14.19 20.86 11.18
N ILE A 108 -14.18 20.50 12.46
CA ILE A 108 -12.98 19.99 13.15
C ILE A 108 -13.29 18.59 13.65
N TYR A 109 -12.37 17.68 13.52
CA TYR A 109 -12.52 16.36 14.07
C TYR A 109 -11.27 15.86 14.78
N ALA A 110 -11.49 15.02 15.79
CA ALA A 110 -10.46 14.20 16.39
C ALA A 110 -10.91 12.75 16.34
N SER A 111 -10.02 11.84 15.99
CA SER A 111 -10.32 10.42 15.96
C SER A 111 -9.19 9.57 16.49
N MET A 112 -9.55 8.43 17.09
CA MET A 112 -8.65 7.33 17.36
C MET A 112 -9.28 6.02 16.88
N GLY A 113 -8.46 5.15 16.28
CA GLY A 113 -8.94 3.88 15.78
C GLY A 113 -7.91 2.79 15.93
N ARG A 114 -8.38 1.57 16.14
CA ARG A 114 -7.60 0.36 16.09
C ARG A 114 -8.01 -0.47 14.88
N GLY A 115 -7.08 -0.65 13.94
CA GLY A 115 -7.20 -1.58 12.81
C GLY A 115 -6.39 -2.84 13.07
N TYR A 116 -6.62 -3.86 12.24
CA TYR A 116 -5.89 -5.10 12.25
C TYR A 116 -5.75 -5.68 10.84
N LYS A 117 -4.78 -6.56 10.70
CA LYS A 117 -4.60 -7.44 9.55
C LYS A 117 -4.46 -8.86 10.08
N ALA A 118 -5.24 -9.80 9.56
CA ALA A 118 -5.22 -11.18 10.02
C ALA A 118 -3.83 -11.82 9.88
N GLY A 119 -3.58 -12.80 10.70
CA GLY A 119 -2.46 -13.71 10.59
C GLY A 119 -2.53 -14.58 9.34
N GLY A 120 -1.67 -15.56 9.26
CA GLY A 120 -1.61 -16.47 8.13
C GLY A 120 -0.45 -17.45 8.23
N PHE A 121 -0.08 -18.01 7.09
CA PHE A 121 0.99 -19.02 7.02
C PHE A 121 1.83 -18.87 5.75
N ASN A 122 3.04 -19.38 5.80
CA ASN A 122 4.02 -19.36 4.71
C ASN A 122 4.02 -20.74 4.02
N LEU A 123 3.86 -20.74 2.69
CA LEU A 123 3.80 -21.95 1.88
C LEU A 123 5.05 -22.17 1.05
N GLY A 124 5.37 -23.43 0.79
CA GLY A 124 6.38 -23.84 -0.17
C GLY A 124 7.77 -23.32 0.17
N THR A 125 8.07 -23.18 1.44
CA THR A 125 9.31 -22.54 1.92
C THR A 125 10.55 -23.39 1.66
N GLY A 126 10.39 -24.71 1.46
CA GLY A 126 11.50 -25.64 1.37
C GLY A 126 12.19 -25.92 2.73
N PHE A 127 11.71 -25.32 3.81
CA PHE A 127 12.19 -25.63 5.16
C PHE A 127 11.57 -26.94 5.64
N SER A 128 12.37 -27.81 6.27
CA SER A 128 11.82 -28.94 7.01
C SER A 128 11.08 -28.42 8.24
N ASN A 129 9.92 -28.97 8.51
CA ASN A 129 9.00 -28.55 9.58
C ASN A 129 9.66 -28.44 10.97
N ASP A 130 10.74 -29.15 11.24
CA ASP A 130 11.33 -29.25 12.58
C ASP A 130 12.19 -28.01 12.97
N GLN A 131 12.71 -27.26 11.99
CA GLN A 131 13.62 -26.15 12.27
C GLN A 131 12.94 -24.78 12.26
N TYR A 132 11.83 -24.63 11.54
CA TYR A 132 11.18 -23.35 11.29
C TYR A 132 9.66 -23.39 11.52
N ALA A 133 9.16 -24.44 12.21
CA ALA A 133 7.72 -24.60 12.47
C ALA A 133 7.08 -23.34 13.08
N ASP A 134 7.78 -22.69 14.02
CA ASP A 134 7.32 -21.44 14.67
C ASP A 134 7.32 -20.22 13.75
N THR A 135 7.94 -20.30 12.55
CA THR A 135 8.02 -19.21 11.59
C THR A 135 7.10 -19.40 10.39
N LEU A 136 6.46 -20.55 10.31
CA LEU A 136 5.55 -20.85 9.21
C LEU A 136 4.17 -20.21 9.39
N ILE A 137 3.75 -20.03 10.64
CA ILE A 137 2.52 -19.29 10.99
C ILE A 137 2.93 -17.92 11.54
N TYR A 138 2.19 -16.89 11.17
CA TYR A 138 2.37 -15.53 11.69
C TYR A 138 1.04 -14.96 12.20
N ASP A 139 1.15 -14.19 13.28
CA ASP A 139 0.04 -13.62 14.02
C ASP A 139 -0.55 -12.37 13.36
N PRO A 140 -1.73 -11.91 13.78
CA PRO A 140 -2.30 -10.65 13.35
C PRO A 140 -1.40 -9.44 13.66
N GLU A 141 -1.43 -8.47 12.75
CA GLU A 141 -0.81 -7.16 12.91
C GLU A 141 -1.87 -6.16 13.37
N TYR A 142 -1.51 -5.24 14.26
CA TYR A 142 -2.38 -4.20 14.76
C TYR A 142 -1.84 -2.80 14.52
N LEU A 143 -2.74 -1.88 14.19
CA LEU A 143 -2.45 -0.46 14.00
C LEU A 143 -3.36 0.40 14.88
N TRP A 144 -2.78 1.24 15.73
CA TRP A 144 -3.48 2.35 16.35
C TRP A 144 -3.23 3.62 15.53
N ASN A 145 -4.30 4.32 15.18
CA ASN A 145 -4.23 5.57 14.44
C ASN A 145 -4.95 6.68 15.21
N TYR A 146 -4.30 7.84 15.29
CA TYR A 146 -4.82 9.06 15.94
C TYR A 146 -4.75 10.18 14.92
N GLU A 147 -5.84 10.91 14.76
CA GLU A 147 -5.95 12.01 13.82
C GLU A 147 -6.61 13.23 14.47
N LEU A 148 -6.13 14.41 14.08
CA LEU A 148 -6.81 15.68 14.30
C LEU A 148 -6.87 16.39 12.96
N GLY A 149 -8.07 16.72 12.51
CA GLY A 149 -8.28 17.31 11.20
C GLY A 149 -9.22 18.51 11.24
N ILE A 150 -9.04 19.37 10.24
CA ILE A 150 -9.91 20.50 9.96
C ILE A 150 -10.27 20.50 8.48
N ASN A 151 -11.56 20.71 8.21
CA ASN A 151 -12.07 21.02 6.89
C ASN A 151 -12.67 22.42 6.93
N LYS A 152 -12.26 23.29 5.99
CA LYS A 152 -12.76 24.66 5.89
C LYS A 152 -13.17 24.97 4.46
N GLN A 153 -14.37 25.51 4.32
CA GLN A 153 -14.90 26.04 3.06
C GLN A 153 -14.83 27.58 3.06
N PHE A 154 -14.40 28.13 1.93
CA PHE A 154 -14.37 29.58 1.71
C PHE A 154 -15.38 29.89 0.61
N GLY A 155 -16.58 30.33 1.01
CA GLY A 155 -17.72 30.51 0.11
C GLY A 155 -17.46 31.46 -1.05
N ALA A 156 -16.75 32.57 -0.79
CA ALA A 156 -16.49 33.59 -1.81
C ALA A 156 -15.58 33.12 -2.99
N SER A 157 -14.71 32.12 -2.75
CA SER A 157 -13.77 31.61 -3.75
C SER A 157 -14.03 30.15 -4.12
N ASN A 158 -15.13 29.56 -3.63
CA ASN A 158 -15.44 28.14 -3.78
C ASN A 158 -14.20 27.27 -3.53
N THR A 159 -13.54 27.51 -2.39
CA THR A 159 -12.28 26.88 -2.01
C THR A 159 -12.49 25.99 -0.80
N ASN A 160 -12.02 24.76 -0.88
CA ASN A 160 -11.97 23.80 0.22
C ASN A 160 -10.53 23.62 0.66
N LEU A 161 -10.30 23.68 1.96
CA LEU A 161 -9.05 23.38 2.63
C LEU A 161 -9.26 22.21 3.59
N ASP A 162 -8.45 21.18 3.45
CA ASP A 162 -8.36 20.06 4.37
C ASP A 162 -6.94 20.01 4.95
N ALA A 163 -6.84 19.89 6.27
CA ALA A 163 -5.58 19.68 6.95
C ALA A 163 -5.73 18.61 8.03
N VAL A 164 -4.79 17.67 8.07
CA VAL A 164 -4.80 16.55 9.02
C VAL A 164 -3.41 16.35 9.58
N ILE A 165 -3.30 16.27 10.89
CA ILE A 165 -2.13 15.72 11.57
C ILE A 165 -2.47 14.33 12.07
N PHE A 166 -1.54 13.39 11.94
CA PHE A 166 -1.77 12.01 12.33
C PHE A 166 -0.56 11.40 13.02
N TYR A 167 -0.84 10.39 13.82
CA TYR A 167 0.13 9.51 14.42
C TYR A 167 -0.40 8.08 14.40
N SER A 168 0.39 7.15 13.85
CA SER A 168 0.06 5.73 13.78
C SER A 168 1.15 4.90 14.47
N ASP A 169 0.73 3.97 15.32
CA ASP A 169 1.59 2.99 16.00
C ASP A 169 1.19 1.59 15.55
N ARG A 170 2.11 0.91 14.87
CA ARG A 170 1.94 -0.43 14.33
C ARG A 170 2.72 -1.43 15.18
N LYS A 171 2.04 -2.49 15.61
CA LYS A 171 2.61 -3.57 16.40
C LYS A 171 2.47 -4.88 15.68
N ASP A 172 3.42 -5.78 15.93
CA ASP A 172 3.46 -7.12 15.36
C ASP A 172 3.43 -7.04 13.82
N GLN A 173 4.15 -6.06 13.27
CA GLN A 173 4.17 -5.76 11.84
C GLN A 173 4.62 -7.00 11.06
N GLN A 174 3.79 -7.44 10.15
CA GLN A 174 4.07 -8.52 9.21
C GLN A 174 5.05 -8.02 8.14
N VAL A 175 6.27 -8.51 8.20
CA VAL A 175 7.34 -8.17 7.27
C VAL A 175 7.68 -9.39 6.44
N MET A 176 7.69 -9.23 5.12
CA MET A 176 8.14 -10.27 4.20
C MET A 176 9.62 -10.09 3.91
N ALA A 177 10.43 -11.06 4.29
CA ALA A 177 11.86 -11.09 4.02
C ALA A 177 12.24 -12.29 3.16
N SER A 178 13.25 -12.13 2.31
CA SER A 178 13.85 -13.25 1.60
C SER A 178 14.88 -13.94 2.48
N THR A 179 14.81 -15.25 2.57
CA THR A 179 15.76 -16.08 3.32
C THR A 179 16.33 -17.13 2.40
N GLN A 180 17.63 -17.41 2.53
CA GLN A 180 18.29 -18.48 1.79
C GLN A 180 18.18 -19.79 2.62
N VAL A 181 17.58 -20.81 2.03
CA VAL A 181 17.35 -22.11 2.70
C VAL A 181 18.66 -22.89 2.85
N ASP A 182 19.48 -22.93 1.79
CA ASP A 182 20.81 -23.52 1.81
C ASP A 182 21.85 -22.45 1.47
N ALA A 183 22.70 -22.12 2.44
CA ALA A 183 23.75 -21.13 2.30
C ALA A 183 24.77 -21.45 1.16
N ASN A 184 24.84 -22.71 0.73
CA ASN A 184 25.75 -23.16 -0.34
C ASN A 184 25.08 -23.16 -1.73
N ASP A 185 23.74 -23.05 -1.80
CA ASP A 185 23.00 -22.98 -3.07
C ASP A 185 22.30 -21.63 -3.20
N PRO A 186 22.82 -20.72 -4.06
CA PRO A 186 22.26 -19.39 -4.25
C PRO A 186 20.86 -19.39 -4.88
N ASN A 187 20.35 -20.52 -5.33
CA ASN A 187 19.02 -20.63 -5.94
C ASN A 187 17.93 -21.01 -4.92
N THR A 188 18.29 -21.25 -3.66
CA THR A 188 17.35 -21.68 -2.61
C THR A 188 16.80 -20.51 -1.79
N PHE A 189 16.43 -19.42 -2.45
CA PHE A 189 15.72 -18.32 -1.77
C PHE A 189 14.23 -18.63 -1.61
N THR A 190 13.73 -18.36 -0.42
CA THR A 190 12.30 -18.33 -0.12
C THR A 190 11.92 -17.01 0.52
N PHE A 191 10.64 -16.70 0.52
CA PHE A 191 10.09 -15.53 1.17
C PHE A 191 9.26 -15.97 2.36
N LEU A 192 9.57 -15.40 3.52
CA LEU A 192 8.83 -15.63 4.76
C LEU A 192 8.20 -14.34 5.24
N THR A 193 6.93 -14.40 5.59
CA THR A 193 6.24 -13.36 6.34
C THR A 193 6.33 -13.70 7.82
N GLN A 194 6.73 -12.74 8.63
CA GLN A 194 6.88 -12.88 10.08
C GLN A 194 6.43 -11.60 10.77
N ASN A 195 5.96 -11.71 12.02
CA ASN A 195 5.71 -10.55 12.89
C ASN A 195 7.06 -10.06 13.46
N ALA A 196 7.89 -9.50 12.58
CA ALA A 196 9.29 -9.24 12.90
C ALA A 196 9.61 -7.78 13.24
N ALA A 197 8.61 -6.89 13.22
CA ALA A 197 8.85 -5.47 13.42
C ALA A 197 7.69 -4.75 14.13
N SER A 198 7.98 -3.54 14.55
CA SER A 198 7.01 -2.51 14.91
C SER A 198 7.29 -1.25 14.10
N GLY A 199 6.29 -0.41 13.91
CA GLY A 199 6.43 0.78 13.08
C GLY A 199 5.68 1.97 13.65
N LYS A 200 6.22 3.17 13.40
CA LYS A 200 5.54 4.43 13.71
C LYS A 200 5.49 5.29 12.47
N ASN A 201 4.33 5.90 12.23
CA ASN A 201 4.14 6.84 11.16
C ASN A 201 3.48 8.08 11.73
N TYR A 202 4.01 9.27 11.45
CA TYR A 202 3.37 10.51 11.85
C TYR A 202 3.65 11.62 10.84
N GLY A 203 2.74 12.55 10.74
CA GLY A 203 2.87 13.55 9.71
C GLY A 203 1.75 14.57 9.67
N LEU A 204 1.80 15.33 8.58
CA LEU A 204 0.83 16.36 8.21
C LEU A 204 0.44 16.15 6.75
N GLU A 205 -0.85 16.19 6.49
CA GLU A 205 -1.40 16.27 5.15
C GLU A 205 -2.21 17.56 5.01
N LEU A 206 -1.98 18.26 3.90
CA LEU A 206 -2.68 19.48 3.54
C LEU A 206 -3.18 19.36 2.12
N SER A 207 -4.46 19.64 1.88
CA SER A 207 -4.99 19.75 0.52
C SER A 207 -5.86 21.00 0.35
N ILE A 208 -5.78 21.58 -0.82
CA ILE A 208 -6.59 22.73 -1.24
C ILE A 208 -7.19 22.45 -2.61
N LYS A 209 -8.47 22.71 -2.77
CA LYS A 209 -9.16 22.72 -4.06
C LYS A 209 -9.91 24.04 -4.19
N SER A 210 -9.73 24.73 -5.29
CA SER A 210 -10.29 26.06 -5.47
C SER A 210 -10.84 26.24 -6.90
N ASN A 211 -12.00 26.85 -6.99
CA ASN A 211 -12.58 27.32 -8.24
C ASN A 211 -12.76 28.86 -8.16
N PRO A 212 -11.65 29.64 -8.23
CA PRO A 212 -11.70 31.07 -8.02
C PRO A 212 -12.51 31.82 -9.08
N THR A 213 -12.68 31.22 -10.25
CA THR A 213 -13.56 31.69 -11.32
C THR A 213 -14.23 30.50 -11.98
N ASP A 214 -15.27 30.74 -12.79
CA ASP A 214 -15.94 29.68 -13.57
C ASP A 214 -14.99 28.99 -14.56
N SER A 215 -13.95 29.71 -15.01
CA SER A 215 -12.98 29.23 -15.99
C SER A 215 -11.70 28.66 -15.40
N LEU A 216 -11.51 28.66 -14.07
CA LEU A 216 -10.25 28.22 -13.47
C LEU A 216 -10.51 27.29 -12.26
N ARG A 217 -9.92 26.10 -12.32
CA ARG A 217 -9.89 25.13 -11.23
C ARG A 217 -8.45 24.88 -10.83
N LEU A 218 -8.19 24.93 -9.54
CA LEU A 218 -6.87 24.74 -8.95
C LEU A 218 -6.92 23.64 -7.90
N PHE A 219 -5.82 22.89 -7.77
CA PHE A 219 -5.61 22.01 -6.62
C PHE A 219 -4.15 22.04 -6.19
N ALA A 220 -3.92 21.84 -4.91
CA ALA A 220 -2.60 21.60 -4.35
C ALA A 220 -2.73 20.62 -3.18
N SER A 221 -1.74 19.75 -3.01
CA SER A 221 -1.61 18.91 -1.83
C SER A 221 -0.14 18.76 -1.44
N ILE A 222 0.10 18.65 -0.13
CA ILE A 222 1.42 18.43 0.46
C ILE A 222 1.26 17.36 1.54
N GLY A 223 2.12 16.36 1.52
CA GLY A 223 2.29 15.37 2.57
C GLY A 223 3.69 15.48 3.18
N LEU A 224 3.74 15.59 4.49
CA LEU A 224 4.95 15.50 5.30
C LEU A 224 4.82 14.26 6.16
N LEU A 225 5.75 13.32 6.02
CA LEU A 225 5.69 12.01 6.65
C LEU A 225 7.01 11.71 7.34
N LYS A 226 6.94 11.27 8.58
CA LYS A 226 8.04 10.56 9.23
C LYS A 226 7.60 9.16 9.58
N THR A 227 8.46 8.20 9.27
CA THR A 227 8.23 6.78 9.58
C THR A 227 9.44 6.22 10.29
N GLU A 228 9.23 5.22 11.10
CA GLU A 228 10.26 4.48 11.81
C GLU A 228 9.89 3.00 11.80
N VAL A 229 10.87 2.14 11.56
CA VAL A 229 10.75 0.69 11.71
C VAL A 229 11.72 0.21 12.78
N ASN A 230 11.25 -0.68 13.66
CA ASN A 230 12.08 -1.32 14.68
C ASN A 230 11.84 -2.82 14.60
N TYR A 231 12.87 -3.58 14.24
CA TYR A 231 12.83 -5.02 14.18
C TYR A 231 12.99 -5.62 15.58
N LEU A 232 12.44 -6.81 15.79
CA LEU A 232 12.57 -7.54 17.06
C LEU A 232 14.02 -7.88 17.40
N ASP A 233 14.85 -8.12 16.39
CA ASP A 233 16.29 -8.20 16.55
C ASP A 233 16.88 -6.82 16.86
N ALA A 234 17.26 -6.62 18.10
CA ALA A 234 17.85 -5.36 18.56
C ALA A 234 19.20 -5.04 17.86
N ALA A 235 19.87 -6.03 17.30
CA ALA A 235 21.12 -5.85 16.56
C ALA A 235 20.89 -5.50 15.07
N ASN A 236 19.65 -5.47 14.61
CA ASN A 236 19.35 -5.10 13.23
C ASN A 236 19.78 -3.66 12.96
N GLU A 237 20.69 -3.48 11.98
CA GLU A 237 21.26 -2.16 11.62
C GLU A 237 20.22 -1.17 11.09
N GLN A 238 19.03 -1.66 10.72
CA GLN A 238 17.95 -0.83 10.16
C GLN A 238 16.96 -0.35 11.23
N ASN A 239 17.18 -0.67 12.51
CA ASN A 239 16.37 -0.16 13.59
C ASN A 239 16.43 1.37 13.69
N GLY A 240 15.27 2.00 13.83
CA GLY A 240 15.12 3.46 13.83
C GLY A 240 15.14 4.11 12.45
N ARG A 241 15.28 3.32 11.37
CA ARG A 241 15.27 3.81 9.99
C ARG A 241 13.85 4.10 9.51
N ALA A 242 13.73 5.01 8.53
CA ALA A 242 12.47 5.18 7.80
C ALA A 242 12.07 3.91 7.04
N GLN A 243 10.78 3.62 7.00
CA GLN A 243 10.21 2.48 6.29
C GLN A 243 10.45 2.57 4.78
N ALA A 244 10.46 1.43 4.11
CA ALA A 244 10.57 1.37 2.66
C ALA A 244 9.33 2.02 1.98
N HIS A 245 9.55 2.62 0.81
CA HIS A 245 8.53 3.28 0.00
C HIS A 245 7.76 4.41 0.70
N ALA A 246 8.37 5.00 1.73
CA ALA A 246 7.80 6.07 2.55
C ALA A 246 8.58 7.39 2.39
N PRO A 247 8.39 8.16 1.31
CA PRO A 247 9.05 9.44 1.12
C PRO A 247 8.63 10.43 2.20
N GLU A 248 9.60 11.17 2.77
CA GLU A 248 9.32 12.16 3.82
C GLU A 248 8.48 13.35 3.33
N ARG A 249 8.56 13.64 2.03
CA ARG A 249 7.83 14.75 1.41
C ARG A 249 7.23 14.31 0.10
N SER A 250 5.98 14.65 -0.10
CA SER A 250 5.28 14.50 -1.36
C SER A 250 4.41 15.72 -1.63
N PHE A 251 4.23 16.06 -2.89
CA PHE A 251 3.34 17.13 -3.28
C PHE A 251 2.66 16.83 -4.61
N ALA A 252 1.52 17.44 -4.82
CA ALA A 252 0.89 17.57 -6.11
C ALA A 252 0.27 18.97 -6.22
N ILE A 253 0.42 19.62 -7.37
CA ILE A 253 -0.19 20.90 -7.69
C ILE A 253 -0.67 20.85 -9.13
N GLY A 254 -1.81 21.44 -9.39
CA GLY A 254 -2.29 21.50 -10.77
C GLY A 254 -3.40 22.51 -10.96
N MET A 255 -3.64 22.75 -12.24
CA MET A 255 -4.70 23.64 -12.69
C MET A 255 -5.42 23.07 -13.91
N ARG A 256 -6.69 23.45 -14.06
CA ARG A 256 -7.44 23.32 -15.30
C ARG A 256 -8.05 24.67 -15.62
N TRP A 257 -7.68 25.21 -16.76
CA TRP A 257 -8.15 26.50 -17.27
C TRP A 257 -9.02 26.30 -18.49
N PHE A 258 -10.14 26.98 -18.56
CA PHE A 258 -11.12 26.98 -19.64
C PHE A 258 -11.12 28.35 -20.31
N PRO A 259 -10.20 28.61 -21.28
CA PRO A 259 -10.15 29.89 -22.00
C PRO A 259 -11.38 30.16 -22.88
N ALA A 260 -12.12 29.12 -23.24
CA ALA A 260 -13.39 29.16 -23.95
C ALA A 260 -14.27 27.97 -23.53
N GLU A 261 -15.57 28.04 -23.82
CA GLU A 261 -16.53 26.97 -23.44
C GLU A 261 -16.12 25.57 -23.92
N SER A 262 -15.47 25.51 -25.10
CA SER A 262 -15.09 24.23 -25.72
C SER A 262 -13.61 23.85 -25.54
N ILE A 263 -12.80 24.66 -24.87
CA ILE A 263 -11.34 24.43 -24.76
C ILE A 263 -10.94 24.40 -23.31
N TYR A 264 -10.13 23.42 -22.94
CA TYR A 264 -9.46 23.41 -21.66
C TYR A 264 -7.97 23.10 -21.78
N LEU A 265 -7.21 23.68 -20.88
CA LEU A 265 -5.79 23.41 -20.67
C LEU A 265 -5.61 22.92 -19.22
N GLY A 266 -5.07 21.73 -19.06
CA GLY A 266 -4.71 21.16 -17.79
C GLY A 266 -3.20 21.01 -17.66
N MET A 267 -2.67 21.41 -16.51
CA MET A 267 -1.27 21.16 -16.14
C MET A 267 -1.25 20.65 -14.72
N ASP A 268 -0.42 19.66 -14.46
CA ASP A 268 -0.13 19.21 -13.10
C ASP A 268 1.34 18.85 -12.93
N MET A 269 1.80 19.01 -11.70
CA MET A 269 3.12 18.60 -11.25
C MET A 269 2.95 17.79 -9.98
N ASN A 270 3.70 16.71 -9.85
CA ASN A 270 3.80 15.94 -8.63
C ASN A 270 5.24 15.53 -8.36
N GLY A 271 5.61 15.41 -7.10
CA GLY A 271 6.97 15.06 -6.73
C GLY A 271 7.04 14.35 -5.38
N LYS A 272 8.15 13.67 -5.19
CA LYS A 272 8.49 12.95 -3.95
C LYS A 272 9.96 13.15 -3.61
N SER A 273 10.26 13.18 -2.31
CA SER A 273 11.65 13.04 -1.84
C SER A 273 12.17 11.62 -2.09
N ASP A 274 13.45 11.42 -1.87
CA ASP A 274 14.07 10.10 -1.83
C ASP A 274 13.40 9.19 -0.79
N PHE A 275 13.42 7.90 -1.04
CA PHE A 275 12.89 6.87 -0.14
C PHE A 275 13.67 5.56 -0.28
N TYR A 276 13.70 4.76 0.77
CA TYR A 276 14.31 3.43 0.74
C TYR A 276 13.51 2.50 -0.17
N TYR A 277 14.21 1.71 -0.99
CA TYR A 277 13.56 0.74 -1.88
C TYR A 277 13.03 -0.49 -1.17
N SER A 278 13.63 -0.85 -0.03
CA SER A 278 13.34 -2.10 0.67
C SER A 278 13.65 -1.97 2.14
N ASP A 279 13.01 -2.81 2.93
CA ASP A 279 13.36 -3.00 4.35
C ASP A 279 14.60 -3.88 4.55
N SER A 280 15.19 -4.44 3.48
CA SER A 280 16.34 -5.34 3.56
C SER A 280 17.69 -4.71 3.16
N HIS A 281 17.72 -3.45 2.72
CA HIS A 281 18.95 -2.75 2.33
C HIS A 281 18.77 -1.23 2.33
N ASP A 282 19.86 -0.47 2.34
CA ASP A 282 19.86 0.98 2.51
C ASP A 282 19.88 1.79 1.21
N ASN A 283 19.69 1.15 0.07
CA ASN A 283 19.60 1.86 -1.20
C ASN A 283 18.28 2.62 -1.31
N LYS A 284 18.40 3.84 -1.86
CA LYS A 284 17.29 4.77 -2.02
C LYS A 284 17.07 5.15 -3.47
N SER A 285 15.82 5.52 -3.77
CA SER A 285 15.53 6.30 -4.98
C SER A 285 16.17 7.68 -4.89
N SER A 286 16.35 8.35 -6.03
CA SER A 286 16.47 9.81 -6.05
C SER A 286 15.11 10.47 -5.84
N SER A 287 15.11 11.72 -5.36
CA SER A 287 13.92 12.58 -5.43
C SER A 287 13.59 12.90 -6.89
N TYR A 288 12.32 13.03 -7.20
CA TYR A 288 11.88 13.37 -8.56
C TYR A 288 10.63 14.25 -8.58
N THR A 289 10.44 14.94 -9.70
CA THR A 289 9.25 15.74 -9.97
C THR A 289 8.80 15.51 -11.40
N LEU A 290 7.54 15.13 -11.57
CA LEU A 290 6.92 14.88 -12.87
C LEU A 290 5.94 16.00 -13.19
N ALA A 291 5.95 16.47 -14.44
CA ALA A 291 4.98 17.41 -14.95
C ALA A 291 4.18 16.80 -16.09
N ASN A 292 2.89 17.07 -16.14
CA ASN A 292 1.98 16.60 -17.15
C ASN A 292 1.22 17.76 -17.77
N LEU A 293 0.82 17.60 -19.04
CA LEU A 293 0.06 18.56 -19.81
C LEU A 293 -1.11 17.86 -20.47
N VAL A 294 -2.27 18.52 -20.52
CA VAL A 294 -3.41 18.12 -21.31
C VAL A 294 -4.05 19.32 -21.98
N ILE A 295 -4.39 19.19 -23.25
CA ILE A 295 -5.16 20.17 -24.03
C ILE A 295 -6.38 19.44 -24.54
N GLY A 296 -7.57 19.92 -24.20
CA GLY A 296 -8.82 19.31 -24.60
C GLY A 296 -9.71 20.29 -25.41
N TYR A 297 -10.48 19.68 -26.30
CA TYR A 297 -11.54 20.36 -27.05
C TYR A 297 -12.82 19.55 -26.93
N GLU A 298 -13.86 20.17 -26.36
CA GLU A 298 -15.17 19.57 -26.15
C GLU A 298 -16.20 20.32 -27.01
N LYS A 299 -16.91 19.60 -27.86
CA LYS A 299 -18.00 20.17 -28.66
C LYS A 299 -19.08 19.13 -28.89
N ASP A 300 -20.31 19.49 -28.56
CA ASP A 300 -21.49 18.63 -28.65
C ASP A 300 -21.26 17.29 -27.87
N GLN A 301 -21.23 16.19 -28.60
CA GLN A 301 -20.99 14.83 -28.06
C GLN A 301 -19.54 14.38 -28.17
N TRP A 302 -18.65 15.23 -28.69
CA TRP A 302 -17.25 14.89 -28.91
C TRP A 302 -16.34 15.55 -27.92
N ASN A 303 -15.37 14.75 -27.37
CA ASN A 303 -14.25 15.22 -26.60
C ASN A 303 -12.94 14.74 -27.27
N TYR A 304 -12.07 15.67 -27.59
CA TYR A 304 -10.73 15.43 -28.12
C TYR A 304 -9.72 15.91 -27.10
N GLU A 305 -8.77 15.04 -26.73
CA GLU A 305 -7.76 15.34 -25.73
C GLU A 305 -6.38 14.94 -26.25
N PHE A 306 -5.45 15.89 -26.28
CA PHE A 306 -4.03 15.64 -26.45
C PHE A 306 -3.37 15.72 -25.08
N TRP A 307 -2.60 14.70 -24.71
CA TRP A 307 -1.93 14.64 -23.43
C TRP A 307 -0.46 14.28 -23.56
N VAL A 308 0.35 14.82 -22.63
CA VAL A 308 1.78 14.49 -22.44
C VAL A 308 1.99 14.15 -20.97
N ARG A 309 2.58 13.00 -20.71
CA ARG A 309 3.03 12.58 -19.38
C ARG A 309 4.53 12.69 -19.29
N ASN A 310 5.04 13.01 -18.08
CA ASN A 310 6.45 13.25 -17.84
C ASN A 310 7.03 14.23 -18.89
N LEU A 311 6.49 15.43 -18.92
CA LEU A 311 6.77 16.46 -19.94
C LEU A 311 8.27 16.76 -20.11
N PHE A 312 9.04 16.71 -19.03
CA PHE A 312 10.47 17.01 -19.02
C PHE A 312 11.35 15.80 -19.20
N ASP A 313 10.78 14.61 -19.42
CA ASP A 313 11.49 13.34 -19.63
C ASP A 313 12.40 12.99 -18.45
N GLU A 314 11.91 13.21 -17.23
CA GLU A 314 12.63 12.94 -15.98
C GLU A 314 12.88 11.43 -15.82
N TYR A 315 14.13 11.08 -15.52
CA TYR A 315 14.51 9.71 -15.17
C TYR A 315 14.33 9.50 -13.67
N TYR A 316 13.55 8.50 -13.30
CA TYR A 316 13.29 8.20 -11.91
C TYR A 316 13.08 6.70 -11.68
N SER A 317 13.47 6.22 -10.49
CA SER A 317 13.36 4.84 -10.09
C SER A 317 12.22 4.65 -9.11
N LEU A 318 11.41 3.61 -9.34
CA LEU A 318 10.25 3.25 -8.52
C LEU A 318 10.57 2.18 -7.47
N ARG A 319 11.50 1.29 -7.77
CA ARG A 319 11.87 0.15 -6.94
C ARG A 319 13.30 -0.27 -7.24
N GLY A 320 13.99 -0.75 -6.21
CA GLY A 320 15.31 -1.39 -6.34
C GLY A 320 15.36 -2.68 -5.53
N PHE A 321 16.04 -3.69 -6.03
CA PHE A 321 16.25 -4.95 -5.33
C PHE A 321 17.58 -5.57 -5.76
N TYR A 322 18.17 -6.33 -4.85
CA TYR A 322 19.39 -7.08 -5.14
C TYR A 322 19.06 -8.47 -5.64
N PHE A 323 19.72 -8.84 -6.73
CA PHE A 323 19.62 -10.18 -7.29
C PHE A 323 20.91 -10.62 -7.94
N GLY A 324 21.30 -11.89 -7.73
CA GLY A 324 22.46 -12.49 -8.36
C GLY A 324 22.07 -13.14 -9.68
N ASN A 325 21.96 -12.34 -10.75
CA ASN A 325 21.50 -12.81 -12.06
C ASN A 325 22.57 -12.69 -13.16
N VAL A 326 23.81 -12.36 -12.81
CA VAL A 326 24.87 -12.15 -13.78
C VAL A 326 25.89 -13.29 -13.68
N PRO A 327 25.87 -14.28 -14.61
CA PRO A 327 26.85 -15.36 -14.64
C PRO A 327 28.24 -14.85 -14.99
N PRO A 328 29.34 -15.57 -14.66
CA PRO A 328 29.34 -16.86 -13.99
C PRO A 328 29.37 -16.79 -12.46
N SER A 329 29.64 -15.64 -11.88
CA SER A 329 29.85 -15.48 -10.43
C SER A 329 28.60 -15.08 -9.65
N PHE A 330 27.50 -14.75 -10.34
CA PHE A 330 26.24 -14.33 -9.75
C PHE A 330 26.40 -13.27 -8.66
N PRO A 331 27.12 -12.15 -8.91
CA PRO A 331 27.36 -11.14 -7.88
C PRO A 331 26.04 -10.50 -7.44
N ARG A 332 25.95 -10.13 -6.17
CA ARG A 332 24.83 -9.36 -5.65
C ARG A 332 24.75 -7.99 -6.32
N THR A 333 23.88 -7.85 -7.33
CA THR A 333 23.74 -6.66 -8.17
C THR A 333 22.43 -5.97 -7.89
N LEU A 334 22.45 -4.65 -7.73
CA LEU A 334 21.24 -3.83 -7.59
C LEU A 334 20.59 -3.66 -8.98
N PHE A 335 19.33 -4.07 -9.08
CA PHE A 335 18.46 -3.81 -10.22
C PHE A 335 17.42 -2.78 -9.84
N GLU A 336 17.20 -1.79 -10.69
CA GLU A 336 16.20 -0.74 -10.46
C GLU A 336 15.12 -0.79 -11.55
N ARG A 337 13.86 -0.70 -11.12
CA ARG A 337 12.74 -0.48 -12.01
C ARG A 337 12.58 1.00 -12.23
N GLN A 338 12.75 1.44 -13.46
CA GLN A 338 12.51 2.82 -13.89
C GLN A 338 11.01 3.09 -14.03
N GLY A 339 10.63 4.33 -13.79
CA GLY A 339 9.31 4.84 -14.14
C GLY A 339 9.20 5.15 -15.62
N ASP A 340 8.00 5.48 -16.07
CA ASP A 340 7.72 5.77 -17.47
C ASP A 340 8.38 7.08 -17.92
N LEU A 341 9.12 7.03 -19.01
CA LEU A 341 9.67 8.21 -19.68
C LEU A 341 8.53 9.03 -20.32
N ARG A 342 8.89 10.20 -20.88
CA ARG A 342 7.93 11.02 -21.57
C ARG A 342 7.18 10.24 -22.64
N HIS A 343 5.86 10.27 -22.57
CA HIS A 343 4.98 9.70 -23.56
C HIS A 343 3.77 10.60 -23.77
N MET A 344 3.16 10.50 -24.93
CA MET A 344 2.05 11.36 -25.33
C MET A 344 1.03 10.58 -26.15
N GLY A 345 -0.17 11.08 -26.18
CA GLY A 345 -1.25 10.44 -26.94
C GLY A 345 -2.42 11.36 -27.20
N ILE A 346 -3.33 10.85 -28.01
CA ILE A 346 -4.60 11.49 -28.33
C ILE A 346 -5.71 10.56 -27.87
N LEU A 347 -6.69 11.12 -27.20
CA LEU A 347 -7.91 10.45 -26.79
C LEU A 347 -9.10 11.11 -27.49
N VAL A 348 -9.95 10.31 -28.10
CA VAL A 348 -11.22 10.77 -28.68
C VAL A 348 -12.36 10.02 -28.01
N ARG A 349 -13.29 10.75 -27.43
CA ARG A 349 -14.51 10.20 -26.81
C ARG A 349 -15.74 10.73 -27.54
N TYR A 350 -16.68 9.85 -27.72
CA TYR A 350 -18.01 10.19 -28.19
C TYR A 350 -19.05 9.71 -27.17
N GLN A 351 -19.95 10.60 -26.80
CA GLN A 351 -21.04 10.30 -25.87
C GLN A 351 -22.33 10.10 -26.68
N PHE A 352 -22.90 8.90 -26.60
CA PHE A 352 -24.13 8.53 -27.30
C PHE A 352 -25.37 9.13 -26.64
#